data_1a722743e434e094565ef34e534b83b4
#
_entry.id   1a722743e434e094565ef34e534b83b4
#
_cell.length_a   1.000
_cell.length_b   1.000
_cell.length_c   1.000
_cell.angle_alpha   90.00
_cell.angle_beta   90.00
_cell.angle_gamma   90.00
#
_symmetry.space_group_name_H-M   'P 1'
#
loop_
_entity.id
_entity.type
_entity.pdbx_description
1 polymer ?
#
loop_
_entity_poly.entity_id
_entity_poly.type
_entity_poly.pdbx_seq_one_letter_code
_entity_poly.pdbx_strand_id
1 'polypeptide(L)'
;MTRSTLKFASILGIALAGAAAILAFGEKSPAQLAAVLGGGEPLHVAVATSITKQKWLESAARAFEATGETTESGRPIVIDVAGVLSGDSMLQISKGLLKPAAWSPGETSWVTQLNESWQSQTGHVAATQQCRPTAYTPLGIAIWRPMAEALGWPKKKISWKMLIELAGDPQGWSRYGHPEWGNLKLGYSHPQYSSAGLLFLASAIQAVIGKTGVIAAADVYQPAVETALRQLAKNTYKYGLSSADLLNLMASNGPQYLHAVSAFEQAVVQLNVERGNELRWPMAFVFPEEGTFWSDHPYCVLDGLTGMDAESLDAARRFGDFLRQPQEQARASENYVRPLDASLPVDSVLSLANGTDPTATPKSVPPLQNPDSAASKAIIDLFLATKRKATVLVAVDVSSSMTGEAIRAATEATRQFLSRLQPQDRVGLVAFNQEITTVTEIRPVAEVGERLASQVLNLVASGGTNLNGAVCEGLNRIRIQQRADAAQGDNRLYGLVVLSDGADTAGVVSENRMFETCLPSGPETASTRVFTIAFGKDANRDVLQRIGQVSGGASFTADSRSIENVYLKISAEQ
;
A
#
# COMPACT_ATOMS: atom_id res chain seq x y z
N MET A 1 8.24 48.27 -53.99
CA MET A 1 8.07 47.64 -52.70
C MET A 1 9.05 48.29 -51.73
N THR A 2 8.55 48.97 -50.74
CA THR A 2 9.35 49.73 -49.78
C THR A 2 10.00 48.82 -48.75
N ARG A 3 11.19 49.22 -48.25
CA ARG A 3 11.93 48.51 -47.19
C ARG A 3 11.08 48.14 -45.95
N SER A 4 9.94 48.82 -45.75
CA SER A 4 8.97 48.59 -44.67
C SER A 4 8.13 47.33 -44.92
N THR A 5 7.73 47.03 -46.15
CA THR A 5 6.95 45.83 -46.50
C THR A 5 7.76 44.54 -46.41
N LEU A 6 9.08 44.59 -46.67
CA LEU A 6 9.95 43.43 -46.50
C LEU A 6 10.18 43.08 -44.98
N LYS A 7 10.31 44.12 -44.12
CA LYS A 7 10.41 43.89 -42.68
C LYS A 7 9.12 43.32 -42.05
N PHE A 8 7.96 43.78 -42.54
CA PHE A 8 6.66 43.25 -42.07
C PHE A 8 6.43 41.82 -42.54
N ALA A 9 6.80 41.45 -43.74
CA ALA A 9 6.72 40.10 -44.25
C ALA A 9 7.67 39.13 -43.52
N SER A 10 8.88 39.59 -43.12
CA SER A 10 9.84 38.82 -42.36
C SER A 10 9.37 38.60 -40.93
N ILE A 11 8.79 39.62 -40.25
CA ILE A 11 8.25 39.50 -38.89
C ILE A 11 7.00 38.60 -38.88
N LEU A 12 6.13 38.70 -39.89
CA LEU A 12 4.96 37.84 -40.01
C LEU A 12 5.34 36.39 -40.31
N GLY A 13 6.38 36.16 -41.12
CA GLY A 13 6.93 34.83 -41.40
C GLY A 13 7.54 34.15 -40.15
N ILE A 14 8.27 34.92 -39.33
CA ILE A 14 8.84 34.42 -38.07
C ILE A 14 7.74 34.17 -37.04
N ALA A 15 6.72 35.04 -36.96
CA ALA A 15 5.58 34.84 -36.06
C ALA A 15 4.71 33.61 -36.44
N LEU A 16 4.50 33.40 -37.74
CA LEU A 16 3.77 32.23 -38.26
C LEU A 16 4.57 30.94 -38.09
N ALA A 17 5.89 30.96 -38.27
CA ALA A 17 6.76 29.83 -38.00
C ALA A 17 6.83 29.51 -36.49
N GLY A 18 6.86 30.54 -35.63
CA GLY A 18 6.77 30.39 -34.18
C GLY A 18 5.42 29.83 -33.72
N ALA A 19 4.31 30.32 -34.28
CA ALA A 19 2.98 29.82 -33.96
C ALA A 19 2.75 28.38 -34.47
N ALA A 20 3.27 28.04 -35.66
CA ALA A 20 3.23 26.67 -36.18
C ALA A 20 4.11 25.71 -35.36
N ALA A 21 5.27 26.17 -34.86
CA ALA A 21 6.09 25.40 -33.94
C ALA A 21 5.38 25.19 -32.60
N ILE A 22 4.73 26.21 -32.02
CA ILE A 22 3.96 26.09 -30.79
C ILE A 22 2.75 25.14 -30.97
N LEU A 23 2.07 25.17 -32.09
CA LEU A 23 0.95 24.28 -32.41
C LEU A 23 1.39 22.85 -32.74
N ALA A 24 2.60 22.66 -33.29
CA ALA A 24 3.15 21.34 -33.60
C ALA A 24 3.87 20.69 -32.41
N PHE A 25 4.36 21.49 -31.44
CA PHE A 25 5.25 21.05 -30.36
C PHE A 25 4.72 21.37 -28.93
N GLY A 26 3.56 22.03 -28.82
CA GLY A 26 3.06 22.59 -27.55
C GLY A 26 2.75 21.60 -26.42
N GLU A 27 2.80 20.30 -26.66
CA GLU A 27 2.59 19.26 -25.65
C GLU A 27 3.70 18.19 -25.63
N LYS A 28 4.79 18.38 -26.35
CA LYS A 28 5.86 17.37 -26.43
C LYS A 28 6.95 17.64 -25.40
N SER A 29 7.37 16.60 -24.69
CA SER A 29 8.54 16.66 -23.81
C SER A 29 9.82 17.01 -24.60
N PRO A 30 10.87 17.55 -23.95
CA PRO A 30 12.16 17.81 -24.61
C PRO A 30 12.74 16.60 -25.34
N ALA A 31 12.53 15.38 -24.83
CA ALA A 31 12.94 14.13 -25.46
C ALA A 31 12.15 13.86 -26.76
N GLN A 32 10.84 14.14 -26.78
CA GLN A 32 10.00 14.03 -27.98
C GLN A 32 10.35 15.10 -29.04
N LEU A 33 10.79 16.28 -28.60
CA LEU A 33 11.29 17.32 -29.51
C LEU A 33 12.64 16.92 -30.13
N ALA A 34 13.55 16.34 -29.35
CA ALA A 34 14.83 15.85 -29.84
C ALA A 34 14.65 14.70 -30.86
N ALA A 35 13.70 13.81 -30.66
CA ALA A 35 13.35 12.75 -31.62
C ALA A 35 12.83 13.30 -32.97
N VAL A 36 12.05 14.39 -32.95
CA VAL A 36 11.54 15.06 -34.15
C VAL A 36 12.64 15.84 -34.89
N LEU A 37 13.69 16.28 -34.19
CA LEU A 37 14.80 17.05 -34.77
C LEU A 37 15.97 16.18 -35.26
N GLY A 38 15.81 14.85 -35.31
CA GLY A 38 16.80 13.90 -35.86
C GLY A 38 17.56 13.07 -34.82
N GLY A 39 17.17 13.11 -33.56
CA GLY A 39 17.55 12.12 -32.56
C GLY A 39 16.82 10.80 -32.83
N GLY A 40 17.50 9.65 -32.67
CA GLY A 40 16.90 8.32 -32.77
C GLY A 40 15.70 8.14 -31.82
N GLU A 41 14.97 7.02 -31.93
CA GLU A 41 13.90 6.69 -30.98
C GLU A 41 14.42 6.78 -29.54
N PRO A 42 13.66 7.40 -28.62
CA PRO A 42 14.06 7.50 -27.21
C PRO A 42 14.36 6.13 -26.60
N LEU A 43 15.36 6.09 -25.72
CA LEU A 43 15.59 4.93 -24.86
C LEU A 43 14.70 5.05 -23.62
N HIS A 44 13.75 4.14 -23.47
CA HIS A 44 12.90 4.01 -22.30
C HIS A 44 13.59 3.16 -21.22
N VAL A 45 13.84 3.76 -20.07
CA VAL A 45 14.53 3.13 -18.93
C VAL A 45 13.55 2.91 -17.79
N ALA A 46 13.16 1.66 -17.58
CA ALA A 46 12.21 1.31 -16.53
C ALA A 46 12.88 1.38 -15.13
N VAL A 47 12.30 2.16 -14.24
CA VAL A 47 12.71 2.31 -12.84
C VAL A 47 11.54 1.96 -11.93
N ALA A 48 11.64 0.85 -11.19
CA ALA A 48 10.68 0.50 -10.17
C ALA A 48 11.06 1.17 -8.84
N THR A 49 10.10 1.77 -8.15
CA THR A 49 10.33 2.49 -6.89
C THR A 49 9.25 2.21 -5.86
N SER A 50 9.58 2.37 -4.56
CA SER A 50 8.55 2.34 -3.52
C SER A 50 7.55 3.48 -3.73
N ILE A 51 6.28 3.21 -3.46
CA ILE A 51 5.19 4.20 -3.57
C ILE A 51 5.44 5.44 -2.69
N THR A 52 6.20 5.30 -1.60
CA THR A 52 6.49 6.37 -0.64
C THR A 52 7.18 7.57 -1.28
N LYS A 53 8.03 7.36 -2.28
CA LYS A 53 8.77 8.44 -2.96
C LYS A 53 8.51 8.52 -4.47
N GLN A 54 7.50 7.80 -4.96
CA GLN A 54 7.17 7.76 -6.38
C GLN A 54 7.03 9.17 -6.97
N LYS A 55 6.28 10.04 -6.28
CA LYS A 55 6.03 11.42 -6.73
C LYS A 55 7.33 12.23 -6.92
N TRP A 56 8.29 12.07 -6.00
CA TRP A 56 9.60 12.68 -6.15
C TRP A 56 10.35 12.12 -7.35
N LEU A 57 10.43 10.79 -7.52
CA LEU A 57 11.13 10.18 -8.65
C LEU A 57 10.50 10.57 -10.01
N GLU A 58 9.19 10.66 -10.10
CA GLU A 58 8.51 11.16 -11.31
C GLU A 58 8.85 12.62 -11.61
N SER A 59 8.95 13.46 -10.56
CA SER A 59 9.40 14.85 -10.71
C SER A 59 10.86 14.93 -11.13
N ALA A 60 11.73 14.12 -10.53
CA ALA A 60 13.16 14.03 -10.87
C ALA A 60 13.38 13.46 -12.28
N ALA A 61 12.57 12.49 -12.72
CA ALA A 61 12.62 11.95 -14.08
C ALA A 61 12.37 13.05 -15.13
N ARG A 62 11.30 13.84 -14.93
CA ARG A 62 11.02 15.00 -15.80
C ARG A 62 12.15 16.03 -15.79
N ALA A 63 12.78 16.27 -14.64
CA ALA A 63 13.90 17.18 -14.55
C ALA A 63 15.18 16.63 -15.23
N PHE A 64 15.43 15.33 -15.11
CA PHE A 64 16.51 14.64 -15.81
C PHE A 64 16.32 14.69 -17.33
N GLU A 65 15.12 14.38 -17.82
CA GLU A 65 14.78 14.48 -19.25
C GLU A 65 14.97 15.91 -19.79
N ALA A 66 14.65 16.94 -18.98
CA ALA A 66 14.82 18.34 -19.35
C ALA A 66 16.30 18.76 -19.49
N THR A 67 17.25 17.99 -18.95
CA THR A 67 18.69 18.23 -19.18
C THR A 67 19.12 17.91 -20.60
N GLY A 68 18.33 17.16 -21.37
CA GLY A 68 18.63 16.74 -22.72
C GLY A 68 19.71 15.64 -22.82
N GLU A 69 19.92 14.87 -21.77
CA GLU A 69 20.85 13.75 -21.71
C GLU A 69 20.53 12.69 -22.78
N THR A 70 21.57 12.20 -23.45
CA THR A 70 21.46 11.15 -24.49
C THR A 70 22.37 9.97 -24.15
N THR A 71 22.07 8.81 -24.73
CA THR A 71 22.94 7.65 -24.69
C THR A 71 24.21 7.88 -25.54
N GLU A 72 25.19 6.98 -25.44
CA GLU A 72 26.38 7.00 -26.31
C GLU A 72 26.02 6.93 -27.81
N SER A 73 24.93 6.23 -28.15
CA SER A 73 24.40 6.19 -29.52
C SER A 73 23.60 7.42 -29.93
N GLY A 74 23.44 8.43 -29.05
CA GLY A 74 22.73 9.69 -29.31
C GLY A 74 21.21 9.62 -29.13
N ARG A 75 20.66 8.56 -28.53
CA ARG A 75 19.22 8.43 -28.26
C ARG A 75 18.85 9.25 -27.02
N PRO A 76 17.76 10.06 -27.04
CA PRO A 76 17.24 10.72 -25.85
C PRO A 76 16.87 9.68 -24.77
N ILE A 77 17.16 9.99 -23.50
CA ILE A 77 16.83 9.11 -22.39
C ILE A 77 15.50 9.54 -21.77
N VAL A 78 14.57 8.59 -21.62
CA VAL A 78 13.28 8.74 -20.94
C VAL A 78 13.24 7.78 -19.75
N ILE A 79 12.92 8.29 -18.58
CA ILE A 79 12.85 7.49 -17.35
C ILE A 79 11.40 7.15 -17.03
N ASP A 80 11.05 5.88 -17.19
CA ASP A 80 9.71 5.36 -16.88
C ASP A 80 9.66 4.90 -15.41
N VAL A 81 9.06 5.72 -14.54
CA VAL A 81 8.95 5.45 -13.12
C VAL A 81 7.67 4.68 -12.82
N ALA A 82 7.79 3.51 -12.16
CA ALA A 82 6.67 2.72 -11.68
C ALA A 82 6.70 2.58 -10.16
N GLY A 83 5.63 3.04 -9.48
CA GLY A 83 5.45 2.86 -8.04
C GLY A 83 4.95 1.46 -7.72
N VAL A 84 5.70 0.71 -6.89
CA VAL A 84 5.37 -0.68 -6.50
C VAL A 84 5.68 -0.86 -5.02
N LEU A 85 4.90 -1.70 -4.33
CA LEU A 85 5.22 -2.08 -2.95
C LEU A 85 6.55 -2.83 -2.91
N SER A 86 7.42 -2.51 -1.95
CA SER A 86 8.79 -3.03 -1.91
C SER A 86 8.85 -4.56 -1.83
N GLY A 87 8.03 -5.18 -0.96
CA GLY A 87 7.98 -6.64 -0.85
C GLY A 87 7.40 -7.32 -2.09
N ASP A 88 6.38 -6.72 -2.72
CA ASP A 88 5.78 -7.25 -3.93
C ASP A 88 6.76 -7.16 -5.12
N SER A 89 7.39 -6.00 -5.32
CA SER A 89 8.40 -5.82 -6.38
C SER A 89 9.60 -6.75 -6.17
N MET A 90 10.06 -6.96 -4.94
CA MET A 90 11.11 -7.93 -4.63
C MET A 90 10.72 -9.33 -5.12
N LEU A 91 9.51 -9.79 -4.81
CA LEU A 91 9.01 -11.10 -5.25
C LEU A 91 8.86 -11.20 -6.77
N GLN A 92 8.36 -10.15 -7.43
CA GLN A 92 8.19 -10.12 -8.88
C GLN A 92 9.54 -10.13 -9.61
N ILE A 93 10.52 -9.35 -9.13
CA ILE A 93 11.87 -9.32 -9.70
C ILE A 93 12.54 -10.68 -9.49
N SER A 94 12.47 -11.26 -8.29
CA SER A 94 13.07 -12.57 -8.00
C SER A 94 12.51 -13.71 -8.86
N LYS A 95 11.26 -13.58 -9.33
CA LYS A 95 10.61 -14.52 -10.26
C LYS A 95 10.82 -14.17 -11.74
N GLY A 96 11.53 -13.08 -12.04
CA GLY A 96 11.72 -12.60 -13.42
C GLY A 96 10.46 -12.05 -14.09
N LEU A 97 9.39 -11.77 -13.32
CA LEU A 97 8.14 -11.19 -13.81
C LEU A 97 8.23 -9.67 -13.98
N LEU A 98 9.06 -9.00 -13.20
CA LEU A 98 9.39 -7.58 -13.31
C LEU A 98 10.88 -7.43 -13.57
N LYS A 99 11.27 -6.69 -14.61
CA LYS A 99 12.67 -6.52 -15.04
C LYS A 99 13.01 -5.05 -15.25
N PRO A 100 13.07 -4.22 -14.21
CA PRO A 100 13.48 -2.82 -14.36
C PRO A 100 15.00 -2.71 -14.50
N ALA A 101 15.48 -1.65 -15.16
CA ALA A 101 16.91 -1.33 -15.21
C ALA A 101 17.45 -0.89 -13.84
N ALA A 102 16.61 -0.23 -13.06
CA ALA A 102 16.90 0.10 -11.67
C ALA A 102 15.70 -0.15 -10.76
N TRP A 103 16.01 -0.44 -9.50
CA TRP A 103 15.03 -0.64 -8.44
C TRP A 103 15.39 0.17 -7.20
N SER A 104 14.41 0.87 -6.66
CA SER A 104 14.61 1.68 -5.46
C SER A 104 13.50 1.38 -4.43
N PRO A 105 13.66 0.31 -3.64
CA PRO A 105 12.72 -0.03 -2.59
C PRO A 105 12.74 0.96 -1.42
N GLY A 106 11.91 0.76 -0.41
CA GLY A 106 11.88 1.58 0.81
C GLY A 106 13.10 1.36 1.70
N GLU A 107 13.68 0.15 1.70
CA GLU A 107 14.70 -0.28 2.64
C GLU A 107 15.78 -1.12 1.98
N THR A 108 17.02 -0.98 2.46
CA THR A 108 18.16 -1.81 2.05
C THR A 108 17.94 -3.31 2.35
N SER A 109 17.18 -3.66 3.37
CA SER A 109 16.86 -5.06 3.69
C SER A 109 16.15 -5.81 2.56
N TRP A 110 15.32 -5.13 1.75
CA TRP A 110 14.69 -5.73 0.58
C TRP A 110 15.70 -6.05 -0.53
N VAL A 111 16.75 -5.23 -0.67
CA VAL A 111 17.84 -5.49 -1.62
C VAL A 111 18.61 -6.74 -1.24
N THR A 112 18.89 -6.88 0.05
CA THR A 112 19.55 -8.09 0.59
C THR A 112 18.73 -9.33 0.26
N GLN A 113 17.43 -9.31 0.54
CA GLN A 113 16.53 -10.43 0.25
C GLN A 113 16.43 -10.75 -1.25
N LEU A 114 16.38 -9.72 -2.11
CA LEU A 114 16.40 -9.92 -3.55
C LEU A 114 17.69 -10.61 -3.99
N ASN A 115 18.85 -10.11 -3.56
CA ASN A 115 20.15 -10.66 -3.92
C ASN A 115 20.31 -12.10 -3.44
N GLU A 116 19.90 -12.42 -2.22
CA GLU A 116 19.91 -13.80 -1.68
C GLU A 116 19.00 -14.72 -2.52
N SER A 117 17.79 -14.29 -2.80
CA SER A 117 16.83 -15.06 -3.60
C SER A 117 17.30 -15.26 -5.03
N TRP A 118 17.83 -14.22 -5.68
CA TRP A 118 18.33 -14.29 -7.05
C TRP A 118 19.57 -15.16 -7.16
N GLN A 119 20.51 -15.00 -6.20
CA GLN A 119 21.73 -15.81 -6.14
C GLN A 119 21.44 -17.29 -5.94
N SER A 120 20.44 -17.64 -5.13
CA SER A 120 20.06 -19.04 -4.92
C SER A 120 19.50 -19.71 -6.18
N GLN A 121 18.93 -18.93 -7.10
CA GLN A 121 18.30 -19.42 -8.34
C GLN A 121 19.26 -19.40 -9.53
N THR A 122 20.15 -18.40 -9.61
CA THR A 122 20.95 -18.11 -10.82
C THR A 122 22.46 -18.21 -10.60
N GLY A 123 22.93 -18.29 -9.35
CA GLY A 123 24.34 -18.32 -8.99
C GLY A 123 25.00 -16.94 -8.86
N HIS A 124 24.29 -15.85 -9.14
CA HIS A 124 24.80 -14.47 -9.03
C HIS A 124 23.74 -13.52 -8.47
N VAL A 125 24.15 -12.36 -7.96
CA VAL A 125 23.24 -11.36 -7.36
C VAL A 125 22.53 -10.53 -8.44
N ALA A 126 21.37 -9.99 -8.14
CA ALA A 126 20.60 -9.14 -9.06
C ALA A 126 21.22 -7.73 -9.21
N ALA A 127 21.76 -7.16 -8.13
CA ALA A 127 22.52 -5.91 -8.14
C ALA A 127 23.96 -6.22 -7.73
N THR A 128 24.91 -6.05 -8.65
CA THR A 128 26.33 -6.40 -8.41
C THR A 128 27.09 -5.28 -7.70
N GLN A 129 26.61 -4.03 -7.82
CA GLN A 129 27.20 -2.87 -7.19
C GLN A 129 26.46 -2.48 -5.92
N GLN A 130 27.14 -1.77 -5.03
CA GLN A 130 26.52 -1.26 -3.81
C GLN A 130 25.40 -0.27 -4.16
N CYS A 131 24.19 -0.57 -3.70
CA CYS A 131 23.05 0.34 -3.79
C CYS A 131 23.25 1.53 -2.85
N ARG A 132 23.13 2.75 -3.38
CA ARG A 132 23.36 3.96 -2.61
C ARG A 132 22.06 4.56 -2.11
N PRO A 133 21.98 5.04 -0.86
CA PRO A 133 20.84 5.79 -0.36
C PRO A 133 20.52 6.99 -1.25
N THR A 134 19.24 7.32 -1.39
CA THR A 134 18.79 8.49 -2.17
C THR A 134 18.06 9.55 -1.34
N ALA A 135 17.36 9.17 -0.28
CA ALA A 135 16.61 10.07 0.56
C ALA A 135 16.23 9.38 1.87
N TYR A 136 15.66 10.11 2.83
CA TYR A 136 15.12 9.53 4.05
C TYR A 136 13.61 9.73 4.17
N THR A 137 12.90 8.68 4.58
CA THR A 137 11.54 8.78 5.11
C THR A 137 11.49 8.07 6.46
N PRO A 138 11.40 8.79 7.56
CA PRO A 138 11.31 8.17 8.87
C PRO A 138 9.97 7.48 9.07
N LEU A 139 9.99 6.30 9.70
CA LEU A 139 8.80 5.62 10.18
C LEU A 139 8.36 6.24 11.50
N GLY A 140 7.06 6.41 11.71
CA GLY A 140 6.55 6.94 12.96
C GLY A 140 5.07 6.64 13.17
N ILE A 141 4.50 7.41 14.06
CA ILE A 141 3.10 7.32 14.45
C ILE A 141 2.32 8.41 13.71
N ALA A 142 1.47 8.01 12.78
CA ALA A 142 0.44 8.90 12.25
C ALA A 142 -0.79 8.83 13.16
N ILE A 143 -1.23 9.96 13.68
CA ILE A 143 -2.32 10.05 14.64
C ILE A 143 -3.09 11.36 14.42
N TRP A 144 -4.38 11.41 14.71
CA TRP A 144 -5.11 12.67 14.68
C TRP A 144 -4.49 13.69 15.64
N ARG A 145 -4.28 14.93 15.16
CA ARG A 145 -3.58 15.97 15.94
C ARG A 145 -4.18 16.22 17.33
N PRO A 146 -5.52 16.36 17.52
CA PRO A 146 -6.06 16.51 18.86
C PRO A 146 -5.72 15.34 19.80
N MET A 147 -5.66 14.13 19.26
CA MET A 147 -5.27 12.93 20.02
C MET A 147 -3.77 12.94 20.36
N ALA A 148 -2.91 13.36 19.44
CA ALA A 148 -1.49 13.56 19.70
C ALA A 148 -1.26 14.63 20.80
N GLU A 149 -1.99 15.73 20.73
CA GLU A 149 -1.93 16.83 21.69
C GLU A 149 -2.41 16.39 23.09
N ALA A 150 -3.44 15.56 23.17
CA ALA A 150 -3.87 14.95 24.42
C ALA A 150 -2.78 14.06 25.06
N LEU A 151 -1.95 13.40 24.25
CA LEU A 151 -0.78 12.66 24.70
C LEU A 151 0.42 13.56 25.04
N GLY A 152 0.37 14.84 24.63
CA GLY A 152 1.38 15.86 24.96
C GLY A 152 2.24 16.36 23.79
N TRP A 153 2.00 15.87 22.56
CA TRP A 153 2.68 16.37 21.35
C TRP A 153 2.45 17.86 21.13
N PRO A 154 3.42 18.64 20.61
CA PRO A 154 4.79 18.24 20.23
C PRO A 154 5.80 18.28 21.39
N LYS A 155 5.38 18.64 22.61
CA LYS A 155 6.30 18.90 23.74
C LYS A 155 6.76 17.64 24.46
N LYS A 156 5.94 16.60 24.48
CA LYS A 156 6.27 15.29 25.10
C LYS A 156 6.56 14.26 24.04
N LYS A 157 7.51 13.40 24.32
CA LYS A 157 7.78 12.22 23.51
C LYS A 157 6.66 11.22 23.70
N ILE A 158 6.23 10.60 22.62
CA ILE A 158 5.22 9.54 22.57
C ILE A 158 5.93 8.28 22.09
N SER A 159 5.70 7.15 22.74
CA SER A 159 6.34 5.88 22.41
C SER A 159 5.37 4.89 21.78
N TRP A 160 5.87 3.93 21.03
CA TRP A 160 5.08 2.79 20.58
C TRP A 160 4.54 2.00 21.77
N LYS A 161 5.37 1.81 22.81
CA LYS A 161 4.97 1.13 24.05
C LYS A 161 3.74 1.80 24.67
N MET A 162 3.74 3.12 24.78
CA MET A 162 2.58 3.88 25.30
C MET A 162 1.31 3.61 24.49
N LEU A 163 1.39 3.59 23.16
CA LEU A 163 0.21 3.35 22.30
C LEU A 163 -0.27 1.89 22.39
N ILE A 164 0.64 0.93 22.46
CA ILE A 164 0.31 -0.49 22.62
C ILE A 164 -0.39 -0.73 23.97
N GLU A 165 0.12 -0.12 25.05
CA GLU A 165 -0.49 -0.16 26.37
C GLU A 165 -1.88 0.49 26.37
N LEU A 166 -2.00 1.69 25.77
CA LEU A 166 -3.30 2.40 25.65
C LEU A 166 -4.33 1.60 24.85
N ALA A 167 -3.90 0.91 23.79
CA ALA A 167 -4.78 0.05 23.00
C ALA A 167 -5.37 -1.11 23.82
N GLY A 168 -4.64 -1.58 24.84
CA GLY A 168 -5.09 -2.63 25.77
C GLY A 168 -5.78 -2.11 27.04
N ASP A 169 -5.78 -0.80 27.28
CA ASP A 169 -6.34 -0.20 28.49
C ASP A 169 -7.88 -0.10 28.38
N PRO A 170 -8.64 -0.73 29.29
CA PRO A 170 -10.10 -0.61 29.29
C PRO A 170 -10.61 0.84 29.49
N GLN A 171 -9.82 1.72 30.11
CA GLN A 171 -10.16 3.13 30.26
C GLN A 171 -9.98 3.92 28.94
N GLY A 172 -9.14 3.44 28.05
CA GLY A 172 -8.88 4.08 26.76
C GLY A 172 -8.55 5.56 26.89
N TRP A 173 -9.14 6.38 26.05
CA TRP A 173 -8.96 7.84 26.03
C TRP A 173 -9.52 8.58 27.25
N SER A 174 -10.39 7.94 28.05
CA SER A 174 -10.85 8.52 29.33
C SER A 174 -9.69 8.86 30.26
N ARG A 175 -8.59 8.10 30.20
CA ARG A 175 -7.34 8.34 30.95
C ARG A 175 -6.70 9.71 30.61
N TYR A 176 -7.00 10.25 29.45
CA TYR A 176 -6.51 11.53 28.95
C TYR A 176 -7.61 12.61 28.91
N GLY A 177 -8.75 12.35 29.55
CA GLY A 177 -9.87 13.31 29.64
C GLY A 177 -10.82 13.29 28.45
N HIS A 178 -10.75 12.29 27.58
CA HIS A 178 -11.53 12.19 26.34
C HIS A 178 -12.33 10.88 26.25
N PRO A 179 -13.30 10.65 27.17
CA PRO A 179 -14.12 9.43 27.15
C PRO A 179 -14.91 9.24 25.85
N GLU A 180 -15.22 10.31 25.13
CA GLU A 180 -15.95 10.30 23.86
C GLU A 180 -15.18 9.63 22.71
N TRP A 181 -13.85 9.45 22.84
CA TRP A 181 -13.06 8.75 21.84
C TRP A 181 -13.00 7.23 22.08
N GLY A 182 -13.44 6.75 23.26
CA GLY A 182 -13.45 5.33 23.60
C GLY A 182 -12.06 4.71 23.74
N ASN A 183 -11.88 3.48 23.26
CA ASN A 183 -10.58 2.79 23.26
C ASN A 183 -9.71 3.21 22.08
N LEU A 184 -8.39 3.17 22.24
CA LEU A 184 -7.48 3.45 21.12
C LEU A 184 -7.68 2.43 19.99
N LYS A 185 -7.92 2.92 18.78
CA LYS A 185 -8.05 2.14 17.54
C LYS A 185 -6.74 2.26 16.76
N LEU A 186 -5.81 1.32 17.02
CA LEU A 186 -4.49 1.25 16.37
C LEU A 186 -4.54 0.35 15.15
N GLY A 187 -3.92 0.78 14.05
CA GLY A 187 -3.72 -0.01 12.84
C GLY A 187 -2.27 -0.06 12.40
N TYR A 188 -1.89 -1.09 11.65
CA TYR A 188 -0.61 -1.16 10.96
C TYR A 188 -0.68 -2.06 9.73
N SER A 189 0.24 -1.84 8.80
CA SER A 189 0.25 -2.58 7.54
C SER A 189 0.89 -3.95 7.70
N HIS A 190 0.50 -4.88 6.83
CA HIS A 190 0.95 -6.27 6.85
C HIS A 190 2.47 -6.35 6.60
N PRO A 191 3.27 -6.97 7.50
CA PRO A 191 4.74 -6.92 7.44
C PRO A 191 5.34 -7.64 6.24
N GLN A 192 4.62 -8.58 5.64
CA GLN A 192 5.08 -9.31 4.44
C GLN A 192 5.04 -8.44 3.18
N TYR A 193 4.18 -7.43 3.12
CA TYR A 193 3.94 -6.63 1.91
C TYR A 193 4.47 -5.20 2.04
N SER A 194 4.57 -4.68 3.25
CA SER A 194 4.87 -3.28 3.54
C SER A 194 6.06 -3.11 4.47
N SER A 195 7.05 -2.32 4.05
CA SER A 195 8.17 -1.92 4.92
C SER A 195 7.68 -1.28 6.22
N ALA A 196 6.65 -0.42 6.18
CA ALA A 196 6.11 0.21 7.38
C ALA A 196 5.58 -0.82 8.39
N GLY A 197 4.97 -1.92 7.93
CA GLY A 197 4.51 -3.00 8.80
C GLY A 197 5.66 -3.80 9.42
N LEU A 198 6.64 -4.16 8.60
CA LEU A 198 7.83 -4.87 9.07
C LEU A 198 8.61 -4.06 10.11
N LEU A 199 8.89 -2.79 9.80
CA LEU A 199 9.65 -1.90 10.67
C LEU A 199 8.86 -1.50 11.93
N PHE A 200 7.53 -1.37 11.85
CA PHE A 200 6.70 -1.19 13.03
C PHE A 200 6.84 -2.36 14.01
N LEU A 201 6.72 -3.60 13.53
CA LEU A 201 6.90 -4.77 14.38
C LEU A 201 8.32 -4.87 14.93
N ALA A 202 9.34 -4.54 14.11
CA ALA A 202 10.71 -4.44 14.57
C ALA A 202 10.86 -3.40 15.69
N SER A 203 10.25 -2.20 15.57
CA SER A 203 10.23 -1.18 16.62
C SER A 203 9.55 -1.69 17.91
N ALA A 204 8.41 -2.35 17.75
CA ALA A 204 7.70 -2.94 18.89
C ALA A 204 8.54 -4.01 19.62
N ILE A 205 9.23 -4.86 18.87
CA ILE A 205 10.13 -5.87 19.43
C ILE A 205 11.30 -5.20 20.15
N GLN A 206 11.96 -4.21 19.52
CA GLN A 206 13.06 -3.46 20.16
C GLN A 206 12.63 -2.79 21.45
N ALA A 207 11.42 -2.20 21.48
CA ALA A 207 10.85 -1.61 22.69
C ALA A 207 10.62 -2.64 23.81
N VAL A 208 10.18 -3.86 23.46
CA VAL A 208 9.96 -4.96 24.43
C VAL A 208 11.25 -5.47 25.03
N ILE A 209 12.28 -5.69 24.19
CA ILE A 209 13.57 -6.25 24.66
C ILE A 209 14.56 -5.20 25.14
N GLY A 210 14.24 -3.90 25.01
CA GLY A 210 15.12 -2.79 25.40
C GLY A 210 16.40 -2.70 24.56
N LYS A 211 16.36 -3.10 23.26
CA LYS A 211 17.52 -3.15 22.36
C LYS A 211 17.37 -2.13 21.24
N THR A 212 18.39 -1.32 20.99
CA THR A 212 18.42 -0.34 19.90
C THR A 212 19.25 -0.78 18.69
N GLY A 213 20.08 -1.82 18.84
CA GLY A 213 20.90 -2.39 17.77
C GLY A 213 20.14 -3.36 16.86
N VAL A 214 20.85 -4.04 15.96
CA VAL A 214 20.28 -5.03 15.04
C VAL A 214 19.54 -6.12 15.81
N ILE A 215 18.31 -6.38 15.41
CA ILE A 215 17.52 -7.52 15.89
C ILE A 215 18.02 -8.78 15.19
N ALA A 216 18.36 -9.81 15.93
CA ALA A 216 18.61 -11.15 15.40
C ALA A 216 17.33 -12.01 15.46
N ALA A 217 17.25 -13.07 14.68
CA ALA A 217 16.11 -13.98 14.69
C ALA A 217 15.83 -14.55 16.11
N ALA A 218 16.89 -14.82 16.91
CA ALA A 218 16.75 -15.28 18.30
C ALA A 218 16.07 -14.26 19.23
N ASP A 219 16.23 -12.96 18.96
CA ASP A 219 15.55 -11.90 19.72
C ASP A 219 14.03 -11.95 19.48
N VAL A 220 13.62 -12.29 18.27
CA VAL A 220 12.21 -12.36 17.87
C VAL A 220 11.47 -13.51 18.55
N TYR A 221 12.13 -14.64 18.77
CA TYR A 221 11.53 -15.83 19.39
C TYR A 221 11.56 -15.83 20.93
N GLN A 222 11.91 -14.72 21.56
CA GLN A 222 11.83 -14.62 23.03
C GLN A 222 10.37 -14.69 23.50
N PRO A 223 10.06 -15.40 24.61
CA PRO A 223 8.69 -15.51 25.13
C PRO A 223 8.02 -14.16 25.44
N ALA A 224 8.81 -13.17 25.88
CA ALA A 224 8.32 -11.80 26.12
C ALA A 224 7.85 -11.13 24.83
N VAL A 225 8.55 -11.34 23.71
CA VAL A 225 8.19 -10.80 22.39
C VAL A 225 6.91 -11.47 21.88
N GLU A 226 6.82 -12.80 21.95
CA GLU A 226 5.62 -13.52 21.55
C GLU A 226 4.40 -13.05 22.33
N THR A 227 4.53 -12.91 23.65
CA THR A 227 3.45 -12.40 24.52
C THR A 227 3.02 -11.01 24.13
N ALA A 228 3.98 -10.10 23.90
CA ALA A 228 3.70 -8.72 23.49
C ALA A 228 3.03 -8.65 22.11
N LEU A 229 3.49 -9.44 21.12
CA LEU A 229 2.87 -9.45 19.80
C LEU A 229 1.47 -10.08 19.81
N ARG A 230 1.22 -11.10 20.64
CA ARG A 230 -0.15 -11.61 20.87
C ARG A 230 -1.06 -10.55 21.50
N GLN A 231 -0.56 -9.79 22.46
CA GLN A 231 -1.29 -8.69 23.08
C GLN A 231 -1.55 -7.57 22.06
N LEU A 232 -0.55 -7.19 21.28
CA LEU A 232 -0.69 -6.23 20.18
C LEU A 232 -1.76 -6.69 19.17
N ALA A 233 -1.67 -7.93 18.70
CA ALA A 233 -2.60 -8.50 17.74
C ALA A 233 -4.05 -8.51 18.26
N LYS A 234 -4.24 -8.84 19.54
CA LYS A 234 -5.56 -8.83 20.20
C LYS A 234 -6.19 -7.43 20.15
N ASN A 235 -5.38 -6.38 20.33
CA ASN A 235 -5.82 -4.99 20.44
C ASN A 235 -5.70 -4.23 19.11
N THR A 236 -5.15 -4.84 18.07
CA THR A 236 -5.09 -4.23 16.74
C THR A 236 -6.49 -4.12 16.15
N TYR A 237 -6.87 -2.88 15.85
CA TYR A 237 -8.19 -2.60 15.28
C TYR A 237 -8.27 -2.98 13.80
N LYS A 238 -7.18 -2.68 13.02
CA LYS A 238 -7.17 -2.93 11.59
C LYS A 238 -5.76 -3.24 11.08
N TYR A 239 -5.69 -4.22 10.18
CA TYR A 239 -4.55 -4.41 9.30
C TYR A 239 -4.80 -3.76 7.94
N GLY A 240 -3.74 -3.47 7.17
CA GLY A 240 -3.84 -2.95 5.82
C GLY A 240 -2.73 -3.47 4.93
N LEU A 241 -2.86 -3.35 3.62
CA LEU A 241 -1.80 -3.74 2.69
C LEU A 241 -0.60 -2.79 2.78
N SER A 242 -0.86 -1.48 2.90
CA SER A 242 0.16 -0.45 3.07
C SER A 242 -0.24 0.58 4.13
N SER A 243 0.74 1.35 4.62
CA SER A 243 0.46 2.48 5.50
C SER A 243 -0.34 3.58 4.81
N ALA A 244 -0.14 3.78 3.50
CA ALA A 244 -0.90 4.74 2.72
C ALA A 244 -2.39 4.34 2.60
N ASP A 245 -2.71 3.05 2.41
CA ASP A 245 -4.09 2.58 2.42
C ASP A 245 -4.76 2.84 3.78
N LEU A 246 -4.07 2.56 4.88
CA LEU A 246 -4.59 2.82 6.23
C LEU A 246 -4.80 4.31 6.50
N LEU A 247 -3.87 5.18 6.06
CA LEU A 247 -4.03 6.63 6.16
C LEU A 247 -5.22 7.12 5.34
N ASN A 248 -5.42 6.62 4.13
CA ASN A 248 -6.59 6.96 3.31
C ASN A 248 -7.90 6.51 3.96
N LEU A 249 -7.94 5.32 4.55
CA LEU A 249 -9.11 4.85 5.31
C LEU A 249 -9.37 5.71 6.54
N MET A 250 -8.31 6.10 7.26
CA MET A 250 -8.38 7.02 8.38
C MET A 250 -8.95 8.38 7.95
N ALA A 251 -8.43 8.96 6.87
CA ALA A 251 -8.89 10.23 6.31
C ALA A 251 -10.37 10.18 5.87
N SER A 252 -10.77 9.13 5.17
CA SER A 252 -12.12 9.00 4.60
C SER A 252 -13.19 8.68 5.64
N ASN A 253 -12.86 7.91 6.68
CA ASN A 253 -13.82 7.46 7.69
C ASN A 253 -13.75 8.25 9.01
N GLY A 254 -12.73 9.08 9.18
CA GLY A 254 -12.58 9.99 10.30
C GLY A 254 -12.13 9.34 11.62
N PRO A 255 -12.05 10.15 12.71
CA PRO A 255 -11.49 9.72 13.98
C PRO A 255 -12.34 8.70 14.75
N GLN A 256 -13.58 8.47 14.37
CA GLN A 256 -14.38 7.39 14.96
C GLN A 256 -14.01 6.01 14.40
N TYR A 257 -13.35 5.97 13.25
CA TYR A 257 -12.98 4.72 12.60
C TYR A 257 -11.58 4.23 13.00
N LEU A 258 -10.56 5.10 12.94
CA LEU A 258 -9.17 4.74 13.22
C LEU A 258 -8.44 5.94 13.85
N HIS A 259 -7.69 5.70 14.94
CA HIS A 259 -7.07 6.78 15.71
C HIS A 259 -5.62 7.01 15.35
N ALA A 260 -4.86 5.93 15.21
CA ALA A 260 -3.43 5.96 14.92
C ALA A 260 -3.03 4.80 14.02
N VAL A 261 -1.99 5.03 13.20
CA VAL A 261 -1.37 3.99 12.36
C VAL A 261 0.15 4.16 12.34
N SER A 262 0.87 3.06 12.10
CA SER A 262 2.27 3.16 11.72
C SER A 262 2.37 3.65 10.28
N ALA A 263 3.12 4.73 10.04
CA ALA A 263 3.25 5.31 8.71
C ALA A 263 4.59 6.01 8.54
N PHE A 264 4.97 6.26 7.30
CA PHE A 264 6.08 7.16 6.98
C PHE A 264 5.64 8.62 7.06
N GLU A 265 6.54 9.49 7.51
CA GLU A 265 6.33 10.93 7.63
C GLU A 265 5.76 11.54 6.36
N GLN A 266 6.37 11.22 5.23
CA GLN A 266 5.99 11.70 3.91
C GLN A 266 4.48 11.57 3.66
N ALA A 267 3.89 10.41 3.96
CA ALA A 267 2.48 10.15 3.69
C ALA A 267 1.54 11.00 4.55
N VAL A 268 1.93 11.28 5.80
CA VAL A 268 1.14 12.13 6.71
C VAL A 268 1.17 13.59 6.27
N VAL A 269 2.37 14.10 5.95
CA VAL A 269 2.54 15.49 5.51
C VAL A 269 1.84 15.71 4.17
N GLN A 270 2.03 14.80 3.22
CA GLN A 270 1.35 14.85 1.92
C GLN A 270 -0.18 14.90 2.09
N LEU A 271 -0.73 14.06 2.94
CA LEU A 271 -2.18 14.00 3.18
C LEU A 271 -2.69 15.33 3.77
N ASN A 272 -2.00 15.90 4.76
CA ASN A 272 -2.37 17.18 5.35
C ASN A 272 -2.31 18.33 4.34
N VAL A 273 -1.29 18.35 3.47
CA VAL A 273 -1.09 19.42 2.48
C VAL A 273 -2.08 19.29 1.33
N GLU A 274 -2.23 18.09 0.76
CA GLU A 274 -3.01 17.89 -0.47
C GLU A 274 -4.51 17.73 -0.19
N ARG A 275 -4.88 17.18 0.96
CA ARG A 275 -6.26 16.84 1.31
C ARG A 275 -6.71 17.39 2.67
N GLY A 276 -5.98 18.36 3.25
CA GLY A 276 -6.28 18.89 4.58
C GLY A 276 -7.72 19.40 4.73
N ASN A 277 -8.29 19.97 3.68
CA ASN A 277 -9.68 20.45 3.66
C ASN A 277 -10.74 19.33 3.70
N GLU A 278 -10.37 18.10 3.38
CA GLU A 278 -11.24 16.93 3.43
C GLU A 278 -11.20 16.24 4.80
N LEU A 279 -10.15 16.51 5.58
CA LEU A 279 -9.92 15.84 6.86
C LEU A 279 -10.83 16.41 7.94
N ARG A 280 -11.40 15.53 8.78
CA ARG A 280 -12.16 15.95 9.98
C ARG A 280 -11.28 16.73 10.95
N TRP A 281 -10.03 16.29 11.14
CA TRP A 281 -8.96 16.94 11.88
C TRP A 281 -7.64 16.77 11.11
N PRO A 282 -6.67 17.68 11.26
CA PRO A 282 -5.33 17.42 10.72
C PRO A 282 -4.68 16.24 11.45
N MET A 283 -3.74 15.58 10.79
CA MET A 283 -2.94 14.52 11.39
C MET A 283 -1.61 15.05 11.91
N ALA A 284 -1.06 14.40 12.93
CA ALA A 284 0.30 14.58 13.39
C ALA A 284 1.14 13.35 13.04
N PHE A 285 2.34 13.56 12.56
CA PHE A 285 3.39 12.56 12.52
C PHE A 285 4.26 12.71 13.78
N VAL A 286 4.35 11.65 14.55
CA VAL A 286 5.08 11.64 15.81
C VAL A 286 6.27 10.70 15.68
N PHE A 287 7.46 11.22 15.94
CA PHE A 287 8.66 10.41 16.08
C PHE A 287 8.61 9.62 17.39
N PRO A 288 8.69 8.27 17.35
CA PRO A 288 8.64 7.47 18.56
C PRO A 288 9.80 7.77 19.51
N GLU A 289 9.54 7.70 20.83
CA GLU A 289 10.56 7.94 21.85
C GLU A 289 11.73 6.97 21.77
N GLU A 290 11.45 5.73 21.39
CA GLU A 290 12.45 4.65 21.26
C GLU A 290 13.45 4.92 20.12
N GLY A 291 13.17 5.86 19.25
CA GLY A 291 13.88 6.11 18.01
C GLY A 291 13.07 5.67 16.79
N THR A 292 13.64 5.81 15.61
CA THR A 292 12.95 5.44 14.38
C THR A 292 13.86 4.80 13.35
N PHE A 293 13.25 4.09 12.42
CA PHE A 293 13.88 3.67 11.18
C PHE A 293 13.87 4.85 10.20
N TRP A 294 15.06 5.28 9.85
CA TRP A 294 15.28 6.27 8.78
C TRP A 294 15.42 5.50 7.47
N SER A 295 14.29 5.17 6.86
CA SER A 295 14.26 4.45 5.58
C SER A 295 15.12 5.15 4.55
N ASP A 296 16.14 4.45 4.05
CA ASP A 296 17.25 5.02 3.27
C ASP A 296 17.00 5.03 1.76
N HIS A 297 15.93 4.39 1.32
CA HIS A 297 15.54 4.32 -0.09
C HIS A 297 16.70 4.05 -1.04
N PRO A 298 17.36 2.90 -0.95
CA PRO A 298 18.51 2.59 -1.80
C PRO A 298 18.10 2.61 -3.27
N TYR A 299 19.00 3.07 -4.13
CA TYR A 299 18.86 2.99 -5.58
C TYR A 299 19.85 1.97 -6.12
N CYS A 300 19.33 0.93 -6.74
CA CYS A 300 20.06 -0.22 -7.24
C CYS A 300 19.90 -0.32 -8.75
N VAL A 301 21.00 -0.33 -9.48
CA VAL A 301 21.01 -0.76 -10.88
C VAL A 301 21.03 -2.29 -10.88
N LEU A 302 20.08 -2.92 -11.58
CA LEU A 302 19.90 -4.37 -11.58
C LEU A 302 20.70 -5.01 -12.73
N ASP A 303 22.01 -4.82 -12.70
CA ASP A 303 22.96 -5.24 -13.72
C ASP A 303 23.22 -6.77 -13.75
N GLY A 304 22.77 -7.49 -12.73
CA GLY A 304 22.77 -8.95 -12.69
C GLY A 304 21.51 -9.61 -13.26
N LEU A 305 20.51 -8.83 -13.73
CA LEU A 305 19.33 -9.42 -14.39
C LEU A 305 19.66 -9.82 -15.84
N THR A 306 19.17 -10.99 -16.24
CA THR A 306 19.36 -11.48 -17.61
C THR A 306 18.59 -10.65 -18.63
N GLY A 307 19.27 -10.25 -19.71
CA GLY A 307 18.67 -9.57 -20.85
C GLY A 307 18.57 -8.05 -20.73
N MET A 308 19.29 -7.43 -19.77
CA MET A 308 19.42 -5.97 -19.67
C MET A 308 20.46 -5.46 -20.66
N ASP A 309 20.13 -4.42 -21.42
CA ASP A 309 21.08 -3.79 -22.34
C ASP A 309 21.98 -2.77 -21.61
N ALA A 310 23.18 -2.57 -22.16
CA ALA A 310 24.21 -1.73 -21.53
C ALA A 310 23.81 -0.24 -21.47
N GLU A 311 23.14 0.29 -22.50
CA GLU A 311 22.69 1.69 -22.53
C GLU A 311 21.61 1.96 -21.46
N SER A 312 20.65 1.05 -21.27
CA SER A 312 19.65 1.15 -20.21
C SER A 312 20.28 1.13 -18.82
N LEU A 313 21.28 0.27 -18.60
CA LEU A 313 22.00 0.21 -17.33
C LEU A 313 22.84 1.48 -17.09
N ASP A 314 23.47 2.03 -18.12
CA ASP A 314 24.22 3.29 -18.01
C ASP A 314 23.29 4.46 -17.71
N ALA A 315 22.21 4.60 -18.45
CA ALA A 315 21.21 5.64 -18.21
C ALA A 315 20.59 5.53 -16.80
N ALA A 316 20.34 4.31 -16.32
CA ALA A 316 19.88 4.08 -14.95
C ALA A 316 20.91 4.53 -13.90
N ARG A 317 22.22 4.32 -14.11
CA ARG A 317 23.29 4.82 -13.21
C ARG A 317 23.31 6.33 -13.19
N ARG A 318 23.29 6.97 -14.36
CA ARG A 318 23.29 8.45 -14.49
C ARG A 318 22.09 9.08 -13.80
N PHE A 319 20.90 8.49 -13.93
CA PHE A 319 19.72 8.94 -13.19
C PHE A 319 19.89 8.76 -11.67
N GLY A 320 20.46 7.65 -11.21
CA GLY A 320 20.78 7.42 -9.79
C GLY A 320 21.77 8.46 -9.22
N ASP A 321 22.76 8.88 -10.01
CA ASP A 321 23.68 9.97 -9.63
C ASP A 321 22.99 11.34 -9.63
N PHE A 322 22.09 11.58 -10.59
CA PHE A 322 21.28 12.79 -10.68
C PHE A 322 20.41 12.99 -9.42
N LEU A 323 19.75 11.92 -8.93
CA LEU A 323 18.91 11.98 -7.71
C LEU A 323 19.68 12.47 -6.48
N ARG A 324 21.00 12.35 -6.45
CA ARG A 324 21.86 12.74 -5.32
C ARG A 324 22.41 14.17 -5.44
N GLN A 325 22.16 14.85 -6.53
CA GLN A 325 22.58 16.25 -6.71
C GLN A 325 21.82 17.18 -5.76
N PRO A 326 22.44 18.27 -5.26
CA PRO A 326 21.81 19.17 -4.29
C PRO A 326 20.45 19.71 -4.72
N GLN A 327 20.26 19.99 -6.02
CA GLN A 327 19.00 20.47 -6.58
C GLN A 327 17.90 19.42 -6.47
N GLU A 328 18.21 18.13 -6.72
CA GLU A 328 17.26 17.05 -6.60
C GLU A 328 16.97 16.68 -5.14
N GLN A 329 17.93 16.87 -4.26
CA GLN A 329 17.73 16.73 -2.82
C GLN A 329 16.79 17.84 -2.27
N ALA A 330 16.87 19.07 -2.79
CA ALA A 330 15.90 20.12 -2.50
C ALA A 330 14.50 19.72 -3.02
N ARG A 331 14.42 19.24 -4.27
CA ARG A 331 13.18 18.73 -4.88
C ARG A 331 12.57 17.57 -4.08
N ALA A 332 13.39 16.73 -3.42
CA ALA A 332 12.90 15.68 -2.53
C ALA A 332 12.07 16.27 -1.39
N SER A 333 12.56 17.35 -0.74
CA SER A 333 11.82 17.99 0.36
C SER A 333 10.54 18.68 -0.09
N GLU A 334 10.49 19.27 -1.29
CA GLU A 334 9.26 19.78 -1.90
C GLU A 334 8.22 18.66 -2.13
N ASN A 335 8.67 17.43 -2.29
CA ASN A 335 7.84 16.23 -2.43
C ASN A 335 7.73 15.43 -1.12
N TYR A 336 7.83 16.09 0.02
CA TYR A 336 7.62 15.56 1.37
C TYR A 336 8.68 14.56 1.85
N VAL A 337 9.79 14.37 1.13
CA VAL A 337 10.84 13.40 1.44
C VAL A 337 12.08 14.14 1.97
N ARG A 338 12.65 13.65 3.07
CA ARG A 338 13.83 14.30 3.69
C ARG A 338 15.09 14.07 2.86
N PRO A 339 15.91 15.12 2.62
CA PRO A 339 17.18 14.98 1.92
C PRO A 339 18.18 14.12 2.72
N LEU A 340 19.15 13.52 2.02
CA LEU A 340 20.24 12.75 2.64
C LEU A 340 21.12 13.62 3.53
N ASP A 341 21.43 14.83 3.06
CA ASP A 341 22.25 15.78 3.81
C ASP A 341 21.35 16.59 4.75
N ALA A 342 21.45 16.29 6.05
CA ALA A 342 20.70 16.99 7.08
C ALA A 342 21.08 18.47 7.24
N SER A 343 22.15 18.96 6.58
CA SER A 343 22.51 20.39 6.55
C SER A 343 21.70 21.17 5.52
N LEU A 344 21.09 20.50 4.55
CA LEU A 344 20.17 21.14 3.60
C LEU A 344 18.88 21.53 4.32
N PRO A 345 18.38 22.77 4.08
CA PRO A 345 17.10 23.15 4.64
C PRO A 345 15.99 22.24 4.10
N VAL A 346 15.15 21.76 4.99
CA VAL A 346 13.89 21.13 4.56
C VAL A 346 12.93 22.20 4.09
N ASP A 347 12.14 21.90 3.06
CA ASP A 347 11.12 22.82 2.56
C ASP A 347 10.06 23.11 3.64
N SER A 348 9.36 24.25 3.49
CA SER A 348 8.30 24.69 4.40
C SER A 348 7.15 23.68 4.54
N VAL A 349 7.03 22.73 3.60
CA VAL A 349 6.00 21.66 3.68
C VAL A 349 6.28 20.69 4.82
N LEU A 350 7.56 20.43 5.18
CA LEU A 350 7.94 19.66 6.36
C LEU A 350 7.93 20.56 7.60
N SER A 351 6.76 20.78 8.19
CA SER A 351 6.58 21.76 9.28
C SER A 351 5.58 21.27 10.34
N LEU A 352 5.62 21.86 11.53
CA LEU A 352 4.63 21.61 12.58
C LEU A 352 3.20 21.95 12.12
N ALA A 353 3.03 22.95 11.26
CA ALA A 353 1.73 23.27 10.68
C ALA A 353 1.19 22.10 9.86
N ASN A 354 2.04 21.44 9.11
CA ASN A 354 1.71 20.26 8.30
C ASN A 354 1.87 18.93 9.06
N GLY A 355 2.07 19.00 10.38
CA GLY A 355 1.97 17.86 11.27
C GLY A 355 3.28 17.15 11.57
N THR A 356 4.46 17.67 11.18
CA THR A 356 5.74 17.06 11.51
C THR A 356 6.74 18.05 12.12
N ASP A 357 7.74 17.52 12.85
CA ASP A 357 8.87 18.31 13.38
C ASP A 357 9.94 18.49 12.29
N PRO A 358 10.11 19.71 11.74
CA PRO A 358 11.12 19.97 10.72
C PRO A 358 12.56 19.82 11.24
N THR A 359 12.77 19.92 12.56
CA THR A 359 14.11 19.87 13.19
C THR A 359 14.58 18.45 13.47
N ALA A 360 13.71 17.45 13.26
CA ALA A 360 14.05 16.06 13.50
C ALA A 360 15.14 15.59 12.51
N THR A 361 16.19 15.00 13.06
CA THR A 361 17.34 14.44 12.34
C THR A 361 17.76 13.13 12.98
N PRO A 362 18.60 12.31 12.33
CA PRO A 362 19.16 11.11 12.97
C PRO A 362 19.97 11.39 14.26
N LYS A 363 20.36 12.65 14.52
CA LYS A 363 21.01 13.05 15.77
C LYS A 363 20.01 13.32 16.91
N SER A 364 18.84 13.90 16.60
CA SER A 364 17.80 14.23 17.59
C SER A 364 16.81 13.10 17.83
N VAL A 365 16.58 12.24 16.82
CA VAL A 365 15.77 11.04 16.87
C VAL A 365 16.67 9.84 16.55
N PRO A 366 17.04 9.01 17.54
CA PRO A 366 18.00 7.93 17.34
C PRO A 366 17.59 6.99 16.23
N PRO A 367 18.51 6.65 15.29
CA PRO A 367 18.21 5.66 14.25
C PRO A 367 18.18 4.26 14.85
N LEU A 368 17.08 3.55 14.62
CA LEU A 368 16.99 2.12 14.83
C LEU A 368 17.67 1.40 13.65
N GLN A 369 18.27 0.25 13.92
CA GLN A 369 18.93 -0.55 12.87
C GLN A 369 17.94 -1.53 12.26
N ASN A 370 17.93 -1.62 10.94
CA ASN A 370 17.07 -2.55 10.21
C ASN A 370 17.34 -4.00 10.63
N PRO A 371 16.29 -4.84 10.76
CA PRO A 371 16.47 -6.27 10.94
C PRO A 371 17.20 -6.88 9.74
N ASP A 372 18.07 -7.86 9.98
CA ASP A 372 18.64 -8.66 8.90
C ASP A 372 17.57 -9.54 8.21
N SER A 373 17.97 -10.26 7.17
CA SER A 373 17.04 -11.12 6.41
C SER A 373 16.43 -12.22 7.29
N ALA A 374 17.21 -12.85 8.17
CA ALA A 374 16.73 -13.89 9.07
C ALA A 374 15.76 -13.35 10.12
N ALA A 375 16.05 -12.18 10.70
CA ALA A 375 15.16 -11.51 11.65
C ALA A 375 13.89 -11.02 10.96
N SER A 376 13.99 -10.46 9.76
CA SER A 376 12.82 -10.04 8.96
C SER A 376 11.88 -11.21 8.70
N LYS A 377 12.42 -12.36 8.32
CA LYS A 377 11.64 -13.58 8.16
C LYS A 377 11.01 -14.03 9.47
N ALA A 378 11.77 -14.06 10.57
CA ALA A 378 11.27 -14.43 11.90
C ALA A 378 10.13 -13.52 12.36
N ILE A 379 10.23 -12.20 12.13
CA ILE A 379 9.17 -11.23 12.44
C ILE A 379 7.88 -11.55 11.66
N ILE A 380 8.00 -11.84 10.36
CA ILE A 380 6.85 -12.20 9.51
C ILE A 380 6.24 -13.52 10.00
N ASP A 381 7.04 -14.54 10.25
CA ASP A 381 6.58 -15.85 10.73
C ASP A 381 5.86 -15.72 12.08
N LEU A 382 6.42 -14.94 13.02
CA LEU A 382 5.80 -14.70 14.32
C LEU A 382 4.51 -13.89 14.20
N PHE A 383 4.47 -12.88 13.31
CA PHE A 383 3.24 -12.15 13.03
C PHE A 383 2.13 -13.10 12.55
N LEU A 384 2.42 -13.95 11.56
CA LEU A 384 1.46 -14.92 11.02
C LEU A 384 0.98 -15.93 12.07
N ALA A 385 1.84 -16.29 13.03
CA ALA A 385 1.51 -17.18 14.16
C ALA A 385 0.70 -16.49 15.26
N THR A 386 0.83 -15.17 15.40
CA THR A 386 0.23 -14.40 16.51
C THR A 386 -0.94 -13.52 16.10
N LYS A 387 -1.07 -13.16 14.82
CA LYS A 387 -2.19 -12.34 14.31
C LYS A 387 -3.52 -13.00 14.63
N ARG A 388 -4.57 -12.20 14.73
CA ARG A 388 -5.93 -12.74 14.89
C ARG A 388 -6.26 -13.63 13.71
N LYS A 389 -6.82 -14.81 14.01
CA LYS A 389 -7.34 -15.72 12.98
C LYS A 389 -8.49 -15.06 12.24
N ALA A 390 -8.63 -15.36 10.96
CA ALA A 390 -9.74 -14.87 10.15
C ALA A 390 -10.82 -15.95 9.96
N THR A 391 -12.05 -15.49 9.74
CA THR A 391 -13.16 -16.27 9.20
C THR A 391 -13.70 -15.51 8.00
N VAL A 392 -13.57 -16.07 6.80
CA VAL A 392 -13.92 -15.41 5.56
C VAL A 392 -14.97 -16.24 4.82
N LEU A 393 -16.07 -15.59 4.42
CA LEU A 393 -17.00 -16.15 3.45
C LEU A 393 -16.82 -15.42 2.13
N VAL A 394 -16.60 -16.17 1.06
CA VAL A 394 -16.51 -15.61 -0.29
C VAL A 394 -17.82 -15.88 -1.02
N ALA A 395 -18.43 -14.84 -1.56
CA ALA A 395 -19.61 -14.90 -2.41
C ALA A 395 -19.22 -14.50 -3.84
N VAL A 396 -19.28 -15.46 -4.75
CA VAL A 396 -18.88 -15.27 -6.16
C VAL A 396 -20.12 -15.22 -7.02
N ASP A 397 -20.26 -14.15 -7.77
CA ASP A 397 -21.30 -14.02 -8.81
C ASP A 397 -21.02 -15.00 -9.95
N VAL A 398 -22.00 -15.83 -10.23
CA VAL A 398 -22.01 -16.77 -11.36
C VAL A 398 -23.21 -16.52 -12.27
N SER A 399 -23.69 -15.28 -12.35
CA SER A 399 -24.74 -14.86 -13.30
C SER A 399 -24.24 -14.90 -14.75
N SER A 400 -25.18 -14.84 -15.70
CA SER A 400 -24.87 -14.96 -17.13
C SER A 400 -23.90 -13.87 -17.64
N SER A 401 -23.87 -12.68 -17.04
CA SER A 401 -22.94 -11.60 -17.38
C SER A 401 -21.47 -11.97 -17.12
N MET A 402 -21.23 -12.84 -16.14
CA MET A 402 -19.89 -13.37 -15.83
C MET A 402 -19.33 -14.37 -16.85
N THR A 403 -20.10 -14.75 -17.89
CA THR A 403 -19.68 -15.77 -18.85
C THR A 403 -18.36 -15.43 -19.55
N GLY A 404 -17.51 -16.43 -19.80
CA GLY A 404 -16.30 -16.30 -20.61
C GLY A 404 -15.05 -15.94 -19.80
N GLU A 405 -14.39 -14.82 -20.11
CA GLU A 405 -13.15 -14.39 -19.44
C GLU A 405 -13.42 -13.96 -18.00
N ALA A 406 -14.56 -13.32 -17.73
CA ALA A 406 -14.90 -12.81 -16.41
C ALA A 406 -14.93 -13.92 -15.36
N ILE A 407 -15.67 -14.99 -15.57
CA ILE A 407 -15.73 -16.09 -14.60
C ILE A 407 -14.38 -16.78 -14.42
N ARG A 408 -13.59 -16.94 -15.50
CA ARG A 408 -12.25 -17.55 -15.41
C ARG A 408 -11.29 -16.69 -14.57
N ALA A 409 -11.29 -15.37 -14.80
CA ALA A 409 -10.47 -14.45 -14.02
C ALA A 409 -10.91 -14.42 -12.55
N ALA A 410 -12.22 -14.34 -12.29
CA ALA A 410 -12.78 -14.33 -10.95
C ALA A 410 -12.45 -15.61 -10.16
N THR A 411 -12.59 -16.77 -10.79
CA THR A 411 -12.32 -18.07 -10.15
C THR A 411 -10.82 -18.28 -9.90
N GLU A 412 -9.96 -17.93 -10.85
CA GLU A 412 -8.50 -18.02 -10.66
C GLU A 412 -8.01 -17.06 -9.56
N ALA A 413 -8.48 -15.82 -9.55
CA ALA A 413 -8.13 -14.88 -8.49
C ALA A 413 -8.66 -15.31 -7.12
N THR A 414 -9.88 -15.89 -7.06
CA THR A 414 -10.42 -16.48 -5.83
C THR A 414 -9.55 -17.64 -5.36
N ARG A 415 -9.10 -18.53 -6.25
CA ARG A 415 -8.18 -19.62 -5.93
C ARG A 415 -6.87 -19.11 -5.34
N GLN A 416 -6.29 -18.04 -5.92
CA GLN A 416 -5.08 -17.42 -5.40
C GLN A 416 -5.31 -16.77 -4.02
N PHE A 417 -6.45 -16.12 -3.82
CA PHE A 417 -6.83 -15.59 -2.49
C PHE A 417 -6.86 -16.70 -1.45
N LEU A 418 -7.51 -17.84 -1.75
CA LEU A 418 -7.60 -19.00 -0.86
C LEU A 418 -6.21 -19.53 -0.46
N SER A 419 -5.24 -19.52 -1.38
CA SER A 419 -3.87 -19.97 -1.10
C SER A 419 -3.07 -19.05 -0.17
N ARG A 420 -3.56 -17.85 0.12
CA ARG A 420 -2.94 -16.87 1.04
C ARG A 420 -3.48 -16.97 2.46
N LEU A 421 -4.61 -17.65 2.66
CA LEU A 421 -5.19 -17.86 4.00
C LEU A 421 -4.31 -18.83 4.80
N GLN A 422 -4.25 -18.60 6.11
CA GLN A 422 -3.49 -19.48 7.00
C GLN A 422 -4.27 -20.76 7.32
N PRO A 423 -3.61 -21.88 7.60
CA PRO A 423 -4.27 -23.15 7.93
C PRO A 423 -5.30 -23.04 9.06
N GLN A 424 -5.07 -22.17 10.04
CA GLN A 424 -5.94 -21.92 11.20
C GLN A 424 -7.09 -20.93 10.90
N ASP A 425 -7.08 -20.25 9.76
CA ASP A 425 -8.21 -19.44 9.30
C ASP A 425 -9.37 -20.34 8.91
N ARG A 426 -10.57 -19.79 8.86
CA ARG A 426 -11.75 -20.47 8.34
C ARG A 426 -12.21 -19.83 7.05
N VAL A 427 -12.64 -20.65 6.11
CA VAL A 427 -13.18 -20.18 4.84
C VAL A 427 -14.43 -20.94 4.44
N GLY A 428 -15.38 -20.22 3.86
CA GLY A 428 -16.54 -20.78 3.16
C GLY A 428 -16.68 -20.13 1.78
N LEU A 429 -17.41 -20.78 0.89
CA LEU A 429 -17.70 -20.28 -0.45
C LEU A 429 -19.17 -20.49 -0.79
N VAL A 430 -19.81 -19.43 -1.24
CA VAL A 430 -21.11 -19.48 -1.90
C VAL A 430 -20.99 -18.95 -3.33
N ALA A 431 -21.64 -19.59 -4.26
CA ALA A 431 -21.87 -19.09 -5.61
C ALA A 431 -23.29 -18.55 -5.69
N PHE A 432 -23.49 -17.41 -6.33
CA PHE A 432 -24.83 -16.86 -6.49
C PHE A 432 -25.11 -16.41 -7.92
N ASN A 433 -26.30 -16.73 -8.38
CA ASN A 433 -26.96 -16.18 -9.54
C ASN A 433 -28.37 -15.72 -9.08
N GLN A 434 -29.48 -16.16 -9.67
CA GLN A 434 -30.82 -16.00 -9.09
C GLN A 434 -31.00 -16.79 -7.78
N GLU A 435 -30.21 -17.84 -7.59
CA GLU A 435 -30.16 -18.68 -6.39
C GLU A 435 -28.81 -18.54 -5.68
N ILE A 436 -28.76 -18.94 -4.40
CA ILE A 436 -27.52 -18.90 -3.61
C ILE A 436 -27.16 -20.35 -3.28
N THR A 437 -26.08 -20.83 -3.87
CA THR A 437 -25.61 -22.20 -3.73
C THR A 437 -24.39 -22.27 -2.81
N THR A 438 -24.44 -23.14 -1.80
CA THR A 438 -23.27 -23.38 -0.95
C THR A 438 -22.32 -24.33 -1.68
N VAL A 439 -21.11 -23.82 -1.97
CA VAL A 439 -20.01 -24.65 -2.52
C VAL A 439 -19.27 -25.34 -1.38
N THR A 440 -18.97 -24.59 -0.32
CA THR A 440 -18.34 -25.12 0.89
C THR A 440 -18.80 -24.30 2.11
N GLU A 441 -19.23 -25.00 3.17
CA GLU A 441 -19.52 -24.40 4.47
C GLU A 441 -18.26 -23.81 5.12
N ILE A 442 -18.43 -22.87 6.06
CA ILE A 442 -17.30 -22.26 6.79
C ILE A 442 -16.58 -23.35 7.61
N ARG A 443 -15.34 -23.67 7.22
CA ARG A 443 -14.47 -24.68 7.82
C ARG A 443 -13.03 -24.19 7.92
N PRO A 444 -12.19 -24.79 8.78
CA PRO A 444 -10.75 -24.52 8.77
C PRO A 444 -10.13 -24.72 7.38
N VAL A 445 -9.25 -23.80 6.98
CA VAL A 445 -8.54 -23.88 5.69
C VAL A 445 -7.75 -25.18 5.59
N ALA A 446 -7.15 -25.64 6.69
CA ALA A 446 -6.45 -26.93 6.75
C ALA A 446 -7.31 -28.12 6.33
N GLU A 447 -8.64 -28.06 6.49
CA GLU A 447 -9.56 -29.16 6.17
C GLU A 447 -10.09 -29.09 4.73
N VAL A 448 -10.28 -27.86 4.20
CA VAL A 448 -11.04 -27.68 2.95
C VAL A 448 -10.25 -26.98 1.85
N GLY A 449 -9.09 -26.37 2.14
CA GLY A 449 -8.40 -25.44 1.24
C GLY A 449 -8.10 -26.00 -0.15
N GLU A 450 -7.50 -27.18 -0.24
CA GLU A 450 -7.17 -27.81 -1.53
C GLU A 450 -8.41 -28.18 -2.33
N ARG A 451 -9.41 -28.78 -1.66
CA ARG A 451 -10.68 -29.14 -2.30
C ARG A 451 -11.40 -27.90 -2.78
N LEU A 452 -11.46 -26.85 -1.95
CA LEU A 452 -12.14 -25.61 -2.28
C LEU A 452 -11.46 -24.87 -3.45
N ALA A 453 -10.12 -24.86 -3.49
CA ALA A 453 -9.37 -24.32 -4.61
C ALA A 453 -9.69 -25.02 -5.95
N SER A 454 -9.94 -26.32 -5.92
CA SER A 454 -10.38 -27.08 -7.09
C SER A 454 -11.85 -26.82 -7.44
N GLN A 455 -12.73 -26.73 -6.44
CA GLN A 455 -14.16 -26.49 -6.64
C GLN A 455 -14.45 -25.11 -7.25
N VAL A 456 -13.68 -24.08 -6.85
CA VAL A 456 -13.85 -22.71 -7.35
C VAL A 456 -13.63 -22.61 -8.86
N LEU A 457 -12.67 -23.39 -9.40
CA LEU A 457 -12.36 -23.39 -10.83
C LEU A 457 -13.47 -24.05 -11.69
N ASN A 458 -14.36 -24.83 -11.08
CA ASN A 458 -15.46 -25.51 -11.75
C ASN A 458 -16.78 -24.72 -11.73
N LEU A 459 -16.77 -23.47 -11.22
CA LEU A 459 -17.97 -22.63 -11.23
C LEU A 459 -18.35 -22.25 -12.67
N VAL A 460 -19.65 -22.37 -12.98
CA VAL A 460 -20.20 -22.07 -14.30
C VAL A 460 -21.20 -20.92 -14.19
N ALA A 461 -21.06 -19.95 -15.08
CA ALA A 461 -21.92 -18.77 -15.10
C ALA A 461 -23.25 -19.05 -15.82
N SER A 462 -24.36 -18.69 -15.17
CA SER A 462 -25.73 -18.79 -15.73
C SER A 462 -26.76 -18.05 -14.89
N GLY A 463 -27.87 -17.64 -15.47
CA GLY A 463 -29.03 -17.05 -14.77
C GLY A 463 -28.90 -15.57 -14.46
N GLY A 464 -29.79 -15.06 -13.60
CA GLY A 464 -29.82 -13.67 -13.11
C GLY A 464 -28.87 -13.44 -11.94
N THR A 465 -28.99 -12.29 -11.27
CA THR A 465 -28.08 -11.85 -10.18
C THR A 465 -28.89 -11.54 -8.92
N ASN A 466 -28.70 -12.28 -7.83
CA ASN A 466 -29.28 -12.04 -6.50
C ASN A 466 -28.22 -11.49 -5.54
N LEU A 467 -27.67 -10.33 -5.85
CA LEU A 467 -26.61 -9.67 -5.09
C LEU A 467 -27.04 -9.35 -3.65
N ASN A 468 -28.20 -8.70 -3.50
CA ASN A 468 -28.69 -8.27 -2.19
C ASN A 468 -28.96 -9.48 -1.27
N GLY A 469 -29.54 -10.55 -1.83
CA GLY A 469 -29.74 -11.80 -1.12
C GLY A 469 -28.43 -12.46 -0.70
N ALA A 470 -27.41 -12.46 -1.58
CA ALA A 470 -26.11 -13.05 -1.29
C ALA A 470 -25.39 -12.30 -0.16
N VAL A 471 -25.48 -10.97 -0.12
CA VAL A 471 -24.94 -10.14 1.00
C VAL A 471 -25.66 -10.49 2.30
N CYS A 472 -26.98 -10.53 2.32
CA CYS A 472 -27.77 -10.86 3.50
C CYS A 472 -27.49 -12.26 4.04
N GLU A 473 -27.49 -13.26 3.16
CA GLU A 473 -27.21 -14.65 3.52
C GLU A 473 -25.77 -14.84 4.00
N GLY A 474 -24.78 -14.21 3.32
CA GLY A 474 -23.40 -14.24 3.71
C GLY A 474 -23.17 -13.68 5.12
N LEU A 475 -23.75 -12.51 5.41
CA LEU A 475 -23.70 -11.92 6.75
C LEU A 475 -24.40 -12.78 7.81
N ASN A 476 -25.50 -13.40 7.48
CA ASN A 476 -26.21 -14.32 8.39
C ASN A 476 -25.36 -15.53 8.75
N ARG A 477 -24.73 -16.19 7.77
CA ARG A 477 -23.85 -17.36 7.99
C ARG A 477 -22.64 -16.98 8.86
N ILE A 478 -22.01 -15.85 8.59
CA ILE A 478 -20.90 -15.35 9.42
C ILE A 478 -21.38 -15.07 10.84
N ARG A 479 -22.57 -14.46 11.02
CA ARG A 479 -23.15 -14.19 12.35
C ARG A 479 -23.41 -15.46 13.16
N ILE A 480 -23.84 -16.53 12.52
CA ILE A 480 -23.99 -17.84 13.15
C ILE A 480 -22.62 -18.35 13.62
N GLN A 481 -21.59 -18.26 12.76
CA GLN A 481 -20.24 -18.68 13.10
C GLN A 481 -19.64 -17.82 14.22
N GLN A 482 -19.86 -16.50 14.22
CA GLN A 482 -19.42 -15.60 15.29
C GLN A 482 -19.96 -16.03 16.67
N ARG A 483 -21.23 -16.40 16.73
CA ARG A 483 -21.84 -16.87 17.98
C ARG A 483 -21.21 -18.17 18.46
N ALA A 484 -20.92 -19.09 17.55
CA ALA A 484 -20.27 -20.35 17.87
C ALA A 484 -18.81 -20.12 18.36
N ASP A 485 -18.07 -19.24 17.70
CA ASP A 485 -16.70 -18.89 18.08
C ASP A 485 -16.66 -18.17 19.44
N ALA A 486 -17.58 -17.22 19.66
CA ALA A 486 -17.70 -16.51 20.95
C ALA A 486 -17.98 -17.45 22.11
N ALA A 487 -18.83 -18.47 21.91
CA ALA A 487 -19.12 -19.50 22.92
C ALA A 487 -17.89 -20.35 23.29
N GLN A 488 -16.88 -20.41 22.40
CA GLN A 488 -15.62 -21.11 22.60
C GLN A 488 -14.48 -20.16 23.03
N GLY A 489 -14.74 -18.86 23.16
CA GLY A 489 -13.71 -17.86 23.46
C GLY A 489 -12.74 -17.60 22.29
N ASP A 490 -13.08 -18.05 21.07
CA ASP A 490 -12.25 -17.86 19.85
C ASP A 490 -12.56 -16.49 19.22
N ASN A 491 -11.65 -15.54 19.42
CA ASN A 491 -11.81 -14.17 18.90
C ASN A 491 -11.14 -14.02 17.53
N ARG A 492 -11.96 -13.92 16.48
CA ARG A 492 -11.52 -13.86 15.08
C ARG A 492 -11.82 -12.53 14.42
N LEU A 493 -11.21 -12.29 13.26
CA LEU A 493 -11.64 -11.29 12.29
C LEU A 493 -12.69 -11.93 11.36
N TYR A 494 -13.74 -11.21 11.06
CA TYR A 494 -14.82 -11.73 10.21
C TYR A 494 -14.97 -10.88 8.96
N GLY A 495 -14.91 -11.53 7.79
CA GLY A 495 -14.99 -10.89 6.49
C GLY A 495 -15.97 -11.59 5.56
N LEU A 496 -16.78 -10.81 4.85
CA LEU A 496 -17.54 -11.24 3.69
C LEU A 496 -16.92 -10.61 2.45
N VAL A 497 -16.48 -11.41 1.50
CA VAL A 497 -15.97 -10.95 0.21
C VAL A 497 -17.04 -11.22 -0.84
N VAL A 498 -17.53 -10.17 -1.50
CA VAL A 498 -18.56 -10.24 -2.53
C VAL A 498 -18.00 -9.77 -3.86
N LEU A 499 -17.97 -10.64 -4.85
CA LEU A 499 -17.56 -10.31 -6.21
C LEU A 499 -18.78 -10.35 -7.12
N SER A 500 -19.05 -9.25 -7.83
CA SER A 500 -20.14 -9.15 -8.80
C SER A 500 -19.79 -8.17 -9.93
N ASP A 501 -20.29 -8.47 -11.13
CA ASP A 501 -20.18 -7.63 -12.33
C ASP A 501 -21.47 -6.88 -12.68
N GLY A 502 -22.54 -7.04 -11.91
CA GLY A 502 -23.84 -6.49 -12.24
C GLY A 502 -24.63 -5.92 -11.06
N ALA A 503 -25.81 -5.40 -11.38
CA ALA A 503 -26.81 -5.01 -10.43
C ALA A 503 -27.68 -6.23 -10.03
N ASP A 504 -28.36 -6.14 -8.88
CA ASP A 504 -29.37 -7.14 -8.50
C ASP A 504 -30.51 -7.16 -9.52
N THR A 505 -30.72 -8.29 -10.18
CA THR A 505 -31.78 -8.52 -11.18
C THR A 505 -32.85 -9.50 -10.70
N ALA A 506 -32.58 -10.24 -9.64
CA ALA A 506 -33.52 -11.23 -9.11
C ALA A 506 -34.62 -10.60 -8.24
N GLY A 507 -34.35 -9.46 -7.59
CA GLY A 507 -35.32 -8.72 -6.81
C GLY A 507 -35.85 -9.45 -5.56
N VAL A 508 -35.16 -10.52 -5.11
CA VAL A 508 -35.58 -11.33 -3.95
C VAL A 508 -35.50 -10.52 -2.65
N VAL A 509 -34.44 -9.72 -2.51
CA VAL A 509 -34.24 -8.77 -1.42
C VAL A 509 -34.06 -7.39 -2.03
N SER A 510 -34.91 -6.41 -1.65
CA SER A 510 -34.72 -5.06 -2.12
C SER A 510 -33.47 -4.41 -1.50
N GLU A 511 -32.86 -3.45 -2.20
CA GLU A 511 -31.70 -2.71 -1.71
C GLU A 511 -31.97 -2.08 -0.34
N ASN A 512 -33.11 -1.38 -0.18
CA ASN A 512 -33.48 -0.77 1.10
C ASN A 512 -33.54 -1.82 2.23
N ARG A 513 -34.18 -2.97 1.99
CA ARG A 513 -34.25 -4.04 2.99
C ARG A 513 -32.87 -4.56 3.35
N MET A 514 -31.96 -4.72 2.39
CA MET A 514 -30.58 -5.15 2.66
C MET A 514 -29.87 -4.15 3.59
N PHE A 515 -29.97 -2.84 3.31
CA PHE A 515 -29.33 -1.81 4.12
C PHE A 515 -29.95 -1.66 5.51
N GLU A 516 -31.27 -1.84 5.64
CA GLU A 516 -31.98 -1.68 6.91
C GLU A 516 -31.87 -2.88 7.83
N THR A 517 -31.81 -4.11 7.28
CA THR A 517 -31.95 -5.35 8.08
C THR A 517 -30.72 -6.24 8.11
N CYS A 518 -29.88 -6.20 7.08
CA CYS A 518 -28.75 -7.12 6.96
C CYS A 518 -27.42 -6.46 7.33
N LEU A 519 -27.21 -5.25 6.87
CA LEU A 519 -26.00 -4.49 7.10
C LEU A 519 -26.01 -3.78 8.46
N PRO A 520 -24.84 -3.43 9.05
CA PRO A 520 -24.77 -2.60 10.26
C PRO A 520 -25.20 -1.16 9.96
N SER A 521 -25.57 -0.42 11.01
CA SER A 521 -25.94 1.00 10.89
C SER A 521 -24.75 1.93 10.60
N GLY A 522 -23.54 1.44 10.76
CA GLY A 522 -22.29 2.16 10.47
C GLY A 522 -21.06 1.31 10.74
N PRO A 523 -19.87 1.74 10.29
CA PRO A 523 -18.63 0.97 10.39
C PRO A 523 -18.20 0.69 11.85
N GLU A 524 -18.59 1.56 12.79
CA GLU A 524 -18.30 1.40 14.22
C GLU A 524 -19.12 0.30 14.89
N THR A 525 -20.28 -0.06 14.34
CA THR A 525 -21.16 -1.13 14.83
C THR A 525 -20.92 -2.47 14.11
N ALA A 526 -20.08 -2.46 13.08
CA ALA A 526 -19.84 -3.63 12.24
C ALA A 526 -18.97 -4.68 12.96
N SER A 527 -19.52 -5.86 13.18
CA SER A 527 -18.77 -7.04 13.66
C SER A 527 -18.18 -7.87 12.50
N THR A 528 -18.68 -7.69 11.29
CA THR A 528 -18.21 -8.31 10.05
C THR A 528 -17.94 -7.23 9.02
N ARG A 529 -16.76 -7.23 8.42
CA ARG A 529 -16.40 -6.33 7.31
C ARG A 529 -16.86 -6.94 5.99
N VAL A 530 -17.47 -6.13 5.12
CA VAL A 530 -17.82 -6.57 3.78
C VAL A 530 -16.88 -5.92 2.77
N PHE A 531 -16.15 -6.76 2.04
CA PHE A 531 -15.29 -6.35 0.94
C PHE A 531 -16.02 -6.62 -0.36
N THR A 532 -16.27 -5.59 -1.14
CA THR A 532 -16.96 -5.73 -2.41
C THR A 532 -16.00 -5.53 -3.57
N ILE A 533 -16.12 -6.36 -4.60
CA ILE A 533 -15.33 -6.28 -5.83
C ILE A 533 -16.29 -6.04 -6.98
N ALA A 534 -16.31 -4.81 -7.48
CA ALA A 534 -17.01 -4.42 -8.70
C ALA A 534 -16.19 -4.90 -9.91
N PHE A 535 -16.58 -6.01 -10.54
CA PHE A 535 -15.84 -6.61 -11.64
C PHE A 535 -16.35 -6.11 -12.99
N GLY A 536 -15.43 -5.54 -13.79
CA GLY A 536 -15.79 -5.01 -15.10
C GLY A 536 -16.38 -3.59 -15.08
N LYS A 537 -16.92 -3.16 -16.23
CA LYS A 537 -17.42 -1.80 -16.42
C LYS A 537 -18.86 -1.60 -16.00
N ASP A 538 -19.65 -2.66 -16.07
CA ASP A 538 -21.11 -2.64 -15.90
C ASP A 538 -21.56 -2.90 -14.44
N ALA A 539 -20.60 -3.15 -13.54
CA ALA A 539 -20.87 -3.37 -12.12
C ALA A 539 -21.54 -2.16 -11.45
N ASN A 540 -22.53 -2.42 -10.59
CA ASN A 540 -23.18 -1.36 -9.79
C ASN A 540 -22.26 -0.88 -8.66
N ARG A 541 -21.35 0.03 -9.01
CA ARG A 541 -20.30 0.53 -8.11
C ARG A 541 -20.85 1.26 -6.90
N ASP A 542 -21.95 2.01 -7.06
CA ASP A 542 -22.51 2.84 -5.99
C ASP A 542 -23.04 1.98 -4.85
N VAL A 543 -23.80 0.94 -5.16
CA VAL A 543 -24.33 -0.01 -4.17
C VAL A 543 -23.18 -0.77 -3.50
N LEU A 544 -22.23 -1.30 -4.28
CA LEU A 544 -21.07 -2.03 -3.75
C LEU A 544 -20.18 -1.15 -2.86
N GLN A 545 -19.96 0.10 -3.25
CA GLN A 545 -19.22 1.07 -2.45
C GLN A 545 -19.92 1.34 -1.12
N ARG A 546 -21.22 1.58 -1.15
CA ARG A 546 -22.02 1.83 0.05
C ARG A 546 -22.04 0.63 1.00
N ILE A 547 -22.12 -0.61 0.48
CA ILE A 547 -22.02 -1.84 1.29
C ILE A 547 -20.67 -1.89 2.02
N GLY A 548 -19.56 -1.66 1.30
CA GLY A 548 -18.21 -1.62 1.88
C GLY A 548 -18.11 -0.57 2.99
N GLN A 549 -18.56 0.66 2.73
CA GLN A 549 -18.48 1.78 3.68
C GLN A 549 -19.26 1.52 4.98
N VAL A 550 -20.53 1.14 4.91
CA VAL A 550 -21.36 0.96 6.12
C VAL A 550 -20.89 -0.24 6.97
N SER A 551 -20.19 -1.20 6.38
CA SER A 551 -19.66 -2.37 7.08
C SER A 551 -18.22 -2.19 7.61
N GLY A 552 -17.60 -1.04 7.42
CA GLY A 552 -16.19 -0.81 7.79
C GLY A 552 -15.19 -1.65 7.00
N GLY A 553 -15.62 -2.23 5.87
CA GLY A 553 -14.80 -2.90 4.87
C GLY A 553 -14.31 -1.94 3.80
N ALA A 554 -14.23 -2.42 2.56
CA ALA A 554 -13.80 -1.63 1.41
C ALA A 554 -14.49 -2.09 0.12
N SER A 555 -14.58 -1.19 -0.87
CA SER A 555 -15.05 -1.52 -2.21
C SER A 555 -13.92 -1.31 -3.21
N PHE A 556 -13.74 -2.26 -4.10
CA PHE A 556 -12.70 -2.27 -5.12
C PHE A 556 -13.33 -2.40 -6.51
N THR A 557 -12.70 -1.77 -7.49
CA THR A 557 -13.01 -2.02 -8.90
C THR A 557 -11.91 -2.92 -9.46
N ALA A 558 -12.29 -3.95 -10.19
CA ALA A 558 -11.37 -4.90 -10.80
C ALA A 558 -11.76 -5.28 -12.23
N ASP A 559 -10.79 -5.68 -13.00
CA ASP A 559 -10.90 -6.39 -14.28
C ASP A 559 -10.06 -7.67 -14.23
N SER A 560 -9.98 -8.41 -15.33
CA SER A 560 -9.20 -9.64 -15.43
C SER A 560 -7.69 -9.48 -15.13
N ARG A 561 -7.15 -8.27 -15.21
CA ARG A 561 -5.73 -7.97 -14.97
C ARG A 561 -5.44 -7.48 -13.55
N SER A 562 -6.42 -6.85 -12.91
CA SER A 562 -6.24 -6.16 -11.62
C SER A 562 -6.83 -6.92 -10.42
N ILE A 563 -7.68 -7.92 -10.65
CA ILE A 563 -8.41 -8.63 -9.59
C ILE A 563 -7.49 -9.34 -8.58
N GLU A 564 -6.35 -9.85 -9.01
CA GLU A 564 -5.36 -10.46 -8.11
C GLU A 564 -4.84 -9.48 -7.06
N ASN A 565 -4.55 -8.23 -7.47
CA ASN A 565 -4.12 -7.17 -6.55
C ASN A 565 -5.23 -6.77 -5.57
N VAL A 566 -6.49 -6.82 -6.00
CA VAL A 566 -7.63 -6.58 -5.11
C VAL A 566 -7.73 -7.66 -4.03
N TYR A 567 -7.63 -8.93 -4.40
CA TYR A 567 -7.62 -10.01 -3.43
C TYR A 567 -6.40 -9.97 -2.49
N LEU A 568 -5.24 -9.51 -2.98
CA LEU A 568 -4.08 -9.27 -2.12
C LEU A 568 -4.39 -8.23 -1.04
N LYS A 569 -5.04 -7.12 -1.39
CA LYS A 569 -5.48 -6.09 -0.43
C LYS A 569 -6.43 -6.67 0.61
N ILE A 570 -7.42 -7.44 0.18
CA ILE A 570 -8.38 -8.08 1.08
C ILE A 570 -7.68 -9.06 2.04
N SER A 571 -6.75 -9.89 1.53
CA SER A 571 -6.01 -10.84 2.37
C SER A 571 -5.11 -10.18 3.41
N ALA A 572 -4.57 -9.01 3.11
CA ALA A 572 -3.77 -8.24 4.05
C ALA A 572 -4.59 -7.63 5.19
N GLU A 573 -5.90 -7.48 5.02
CA GLU A 573 -6.83 -6.95 6.00
C GLU A 573 -7.48 -8.02 6.89
N GLN A 574 -7.30 -9.30 6.55
CA GLN A 574 -7.75 -10.47 7.29
C GLN A 574 -6.58 -11.11 8.06
#